data_29cbd912f0ccb8b8dbc1687168995e43
#
_entry.id   29cbd912f0ccb8b8dbc1687168995e43
#
_cell.length_a   1.000
_cell.length_b   1.000
_cell.length_c   1.000
_cell.angle_alpha   90.00
_cell.angle_beta   90.00
_cell.angle_gamma   90.00
#
_symmetry.space_group_name_H-M   'P 1'
#
loop_
_entity.id
_entity.type
_entity.pdbx_description
1 polymer ?
#
loop_
_entity_poly.entity_id
_entity_poly.type
_entity_poly.pdbx_seq_one_letter_code
_entity_poly.pdbx_strand_id
1 'polypeptide(L)'
;MTDAKQARAYNVLFLCTANSARSILAEALLNHWGAARYRAYSAGSHPTGRVNPLALELLAHMKIDATGARSKSWDELSVPGGVEFDFVITVCDKAAGEVCPIWPGQPVTAHWGVDDPATVNGSAVEKMQAFRDAFRALEHRIRIFVSLPIASLDRLRLQRRLDEIGSQRPAAGHASTSA
;
A
#
# COMPACT_ATOMS: atom_id res chain seq x y z
N MET A 1 -39.28 4.63 1.27
CA MET A 1 -38.37 3.52 1.51
C MET A 1 -37.09 3.81 0.73
N THR A 2 -36.12 4.40 1.37
CA THR A 2 -34.81 4.67 0.77
C THR A 2 -34.00 3.41 0.87
N ASP A 3 -33.81 2.75 -0.27
CA ASP A 3 -32.79 1.71 -0.40
C ASP A 3 -31.43 2.32 -0.02
N ALA A 4 -31.03 2.12 1.22
CA ALA A 4 -29.65 2.26 1.60
C ALA A 4 -28.88 1.14 0.88
N LYS A 5 -28.50 1.39 -0.38
CA LYS A 5 -27.53 0.57 -1.09
C LYS A 5 -26.32 0.48 -0.18
N GLN A 6 -26.20 -0.63 0.52
CA GLN A 6 -25.10 -0.87 1.45
C GLN A 6 -23.82 -0.65 0.66
N ALA A 7 -23.12 0.46 0.92
CA ALA A 7 -21.96 0.85 0.16
C ALA A 7 -20.92 -0.26 0.30
N ARG A 8 -20.60 -0.94 -0.80
CA ARG A 8 -19.54 -1.96 -0.79
C ARG A 8 -18.21 -1.33 -0.40
N ALA A 9 -17.36 -2.11 0.20
CA ALA A 9 -15.99 -1.68 0.47
C ALA A 9 -15.24 -1.38 -0.85
N TYR A 10 -14.39 -0.37 -0.85
CA TYR A 10 -13.49 -0.07 -1.96
C TYR A 10 -12.34 -1.07 -1.99
N ASN A 11 -12.08 -1.65 -3.15
CA ASN A 11 -10.96 -2.55 -3.37
C ASN A 11 -9.73 -1.76 -3.80
N VAL A 12 -8.64 -1.89 -3.07
CA VAL A 12 -7.37 -1.18 -3.31
C VAL A 12 -6.25 -2.18 -3.51
N LEU A 13 -5.53 -2.07 -4.62
CA LEU A 13 -4.38 -2.91 -4.92
C LEU A 13 -3.09 -2.10 -4.76
N PHE A 14 -2.18 -2.59 -3.93
CA PHE A 14 -0.82 -2.08 -3.83
C PHE A 14 0.15 -2.94 -4.64
N LEU A 15 0.89 -2.30 -5.55
CA LEU A 15 1.85 -2.95 -6.42
C LEU A 15 3.29 -2.59 -6.09
N CYS A 16 4.13 -3.58 -6.12
CA CYS A 16 5.57 -3.49 -5.98
C CYS A 16 6.20 -4.54 -6.92
N THR A 17 7.50 -4.53 -7.13
CA THR A 17 8.13 -5.55 -7.98
C THR A 17 8.12 -6.92 -7.29
N ALA A 18 8.71 -7.01 -6.11
CA ALA A 18 8.93 -8.28 -5.40
C ALA A 18 7.76 -8.76 -4.54
N ASN A 19 6.82 -7.89 -4.21
CA ASN A 19 5.72 -8.19 -3.27
C ASN A 19 6.22 -8.91 -2.00
N SER A 20 7.23 -8.36 -1.38
CA SER A 20 7.84 -8.96 -0.18
C SER A 20 7.87 -8.02 1.04
N ALA A 21 7.91 -6.70 0.84
CA ALA A 21 8.00 -5.72 1.91
C ALA A 21 6.99 -4.57 1.75
N ARG A 22 7.26 -3.58 0.91
CA ARG A 22 6.48 -2.33 0.81
C ARG A 22 4.99 -2.54 0.55
N SER A 23 4.64 -3.33 -0.46
CA SER A 23 3.23 -3.60 -0.79
C SER A 23 2.54 -4.46 0.28
N ILE A 24 3.26 -5.34 0.94
CA ILE A 24 2.76 -6.13 2.08
C ILE A 24 2.45 -5.22 3.27
N LEU A 25 3.34 -4.29 3.60
CA LEU A 25 3.10 -3.30 4.65
C LEU A 25 1.90 -2.41 4.34
N ALA A 26 1.78 -1.96 3.09
CA ALA A 26 0.66 -1.12 2.64
C ALA A 26 -0.68 -1.86 2.73
N GLU A 27 -0.74 -3.11 2.27
CA GLU A 27 -1.94 -3.97 2.39
C GLU A 27 -2.39 -4.12 3.85
N ALA A 28 -1.47 -4.49 4.73
CA ALA A 28 -1.78 -4.68 6.15
C ALA A 28 -2.22 -3.37 6.81
N LEU A 29 -1.56 -2.25 6.51
CA LEU A 29 -1.91 -0.94 7.04
C LEU A 29 -3.29 -0.47 6.61
N LEU A 30 -3.66 -0.62 5.34
CA LEU A 30 -4.97 -0.20 4.87
C LEU A 30 -6.09 -1.11 5.40
N ASN A 31 -5.86 -2.41 5.51
CA ASN A 31 -6.80 -3.33 6.14
C ASN A 31 -6.96 -3.02 7.63
N HIS A 32 -5.94 -2.50 8.29
CA HIS A 32 -6.02 -2.07 9.69
C HIS A 32 -6.78 -0.74 9.86
N TRP A 33 -6.35 0.31 9.15
CA TRP A 33 -6.93 1.65 9.31
C TRP A 33 -8.25 1.86 8.58
N GLY A 34 -8.48 1.13 7.51
CA GLY A 34 -9.64 1.29 6.65
C GLY A 34 -10.66 0.14 6.66
N ALA A 35 -10.56 -0.80 7.60
CA ALA A 35 -11.28 -2.08 7.62
C ALA A 35 -12.79 -2.02 7.30
N ALA A 36 -13.49 -0.97 7.71
CA ALA A 36 -14.93 -0.83 7.48
C ALA A 36 -15.26 -0.39 6.04
N ARG A 37 -14.33 0.28 5.35
CA ARG A 37 -14.57 0.93 4.07
C ARG A 37 -13.71 0.42 2.93
N TYR A 38 -12.62 -0.26 3.23
CA TYR A 38 -11.62 -0.71 2.25
C TYR A 38 -11.29 -2.17 2.42
N ARG A 39 -10.94 -2.81 1.30
CA ARG A 39 -10.26 -4.10 1.24
C ARG A 39 -8.98 -3.91 0.45
N ALA A 40 -7.86 -4.12 1.10
CA ALA A 40 -6.56 -3.99 0.49
C ALA A 40 -6.01 -5.35 0.05
N TYR A 41 -5.31 -5.29 -1.06
CA TYR A 41 -4.62 -6.40 -1.71
C TYR A 41 -3.22 -5.95 -2.06
N SER A 42 -2.31 -6.88 -2.25
CA SER A 42 -0.98 -6.58 -2.78
C SER A 42 -0.53 -7.64 -3.77
N ALA A 43 0.31 -7.26 -4.71
CA ALA A 43 0.92 -8.15 -5.68
C ALA A 43 2.22 -7.56 -6.23
N GLY A 44 2.97 -8.37 -6.96
CA GLY A 44 4.20 -7.96 -7.62
C GLY A 44 4.28 -8.44 -9.06
N SER A 45 5.09 -7.74 -9.87
CA SER A 45 5.41 -8.16 -11.24
C SER A 45 6.34 -9.37 -11.25
N HIS A 46 7.27 -9.43 -10.28
CA HIS A 46 8.26 -10.48 -10.10
C HIS A 46 8.32 -10.89 -8.63
N PRO A 47 7.27 -11.57 -8.12
CA PRO A 47 7.18 -11.90 -6.72
C PRO A 47 8.29 -12.86 -6.30
N THR A 48 8.86 -12.67 -5.11
CA THR A 48 9.86 -13.57 -4.55
C THR A 48 9.25 -14.88 -4.02
N GLY A 49 7.93 -14.92 -3.86
CA GLY A 49 7.21 -16.03 -3.27
C GLY A 49 7.29 -16.10 -1.74
N ARG A 50 8.01 -15.16 -1.11
CA ARG A 50 8.18 -15.08 0.34
C ARG A 50 8.03 -13.65 0.83
N VAL A 51 7.26 -13.47 1.89
CA VAL A 51 7.18 -12.21 2.61
C VAL A 51 8.46 -12.00 3.41
N ASN A 52 9.01 -10.79 3.39
CA ASN A 52 10.22 -10.48 4.14
C ASN A 52 9.95 -10.63 5.66
N PRO A 53 10.78 -11.40 6.38
CA PRO A 53 10.59 -11.63 7.81
C PRO A 53 10.55 -10.36 8.65
N LEU A 54 11.33 -9.33 8.29
CA LEU A 54 11.34 -8.04 9.00
C LEU A 54 10.02 -7.27 8.84
N ALA A 55 9.35 -7.42 7.69
CA ALA A 55 8.01 -6.85 7.51
C ALA A 55 7.00 -7.52 8.46
N LEU A 56 7.01 -8.84 8.56
CA LEU A 56 6.13 -9.59 9.46
C LEU A 56 6.44 -9.28 10.93
N GLU A 57 7.71 -9.23 11.31
CA GLU A 57 8.14 -8.87 12.65
C GLU A 57 7.66 -7.48 13.05
N LEU A 58 7.82 -6.49 12.16
CA LEU A 58 7.36 -5.13 12.41
C LEU A 58 5.84 -5.05 12.56
N LEU A 59 5.08 -5.70 11.67
CA LEU A 59 3.62 -5.73 11.76
C LEU A 59 3.15 -6.37 13.07
N ALA A 60 3.77 -7.48 13.48
CA ALA A 60 3.47 -8.12 14.77
C ALA A 60 3.78 -7.20 15.95
N HIS A 61 4.91 -6.51 15.92
CA HIS A 61 5.29 -5.53 16.95
C HIS A 61 4.30 -4.36 17.03
N MET A 62 3.81 -3.91 15.89
CA MET A 62 2.79 -2.84 15.81
C MET A 62 1.37 -3.33 16.05
N LYS A 63 1.18 -4.62 16.33
CA LYS A 63 -0.13 -5.28 16.55
C LYS A 63 -1.08 -5.12 15.36
N ILE A 64 -0.54 -5.15 14.15
CA ILE A 64 -1.28 -5.12 12.90
C ILE A 64 -1.36 -6.55 12.36
N ASP A 65 -2.58 -7.01 12.06
CA ASP A 65 -2.82 -8.34 11.53
C ASP A 65 -2.18 -8.50 10.14
N ALA A 66 -1.35 -9.51 10.00
CA ALA A 66 -0.74 -9.92 8.74
C ALA A 66 -1.06 -11.38 8.39
N THR A 67 -2.07 -11.95 9.03
CA THR A 67 -2.56 -13.30 8.73
C THR A 67 -2.99 -13.37 7.25
N GLY A 68 -2.47 -14.33 6.52
CA GLY A 68 -2.76 -14.45 5.09
C GLY A 68 -1.90 -13.58 4.17
N ALA A 69 -0.97 -12.80 4.72
CA ALA A 69 0.03 -12.09 3.90
C ALA A 69 0.87 -13.11 3.12
N ARG A 70 0.94 -12.94 1.80
CA ARG A 70 1.75 -13.78 0.92
C ARG A 70 2.28 -12.99 -0.27
N SER A 71 3.43 -13.37 -0.75
CA SER A 71 4.01 -12.84 -1.98
C SER A 71 3.39 -13.54 -3.18
N LYS A 72 2.83 -12.78 -4.12
CA LYS A 72 2.10 -13.30 -5.28
C LYS A 72 2.23 -12.41 -6.50
N SER A 73 2.04 -13.02 -7.68
CA SER A 73 2.01 -12.30 -8.93
C SER A 73 0.72 -11.49 -9.10
N TRP A 74 0.84 -10.34 -9.72
CA TRP A 74 -0.31 -9.55 -10.16
C TRP A 74 -1.21 -10.29 -11.16
N ASP A 75 -0.67 -11.29 -11.88
CA ASP A 75 -1.43 -12.12 -12.81
C ASP A 75 -2.54 -12.90 -12.10
N GLU A 76 -2.33 -13.27 -10.84
CA GLU A 76 -3.38 -13.93 -10.03
C GLU A 76 -4.61 -13.04 -9.81
N LEU A 77 -4.42 -11.72 -9.80
CA LEU A 77 -5.46 -10.74 -9.52
C LEU A 77 -6.04 -10.10 -10.79
N SER A 78 -5.39 -10.28 -11.94
CA SER A 78 -5.82 -9.71 -13.23
C SER A 78 -6.70 -10.66 -14.05
N VAL A 79 -7.15 -11.76 -13.46
CA VAL A 79 -7.97 -12.77 -14.14
C VAL A 79 -9.40 -12.26 -14.43
N PRO A 80 -9.99 -12.64 -15.57
CA PRO A 80 -11.39 -12.33 -15.86
C PRO A 80 -12.34 -12.84 -14.77
N GLY A 81 -13.27 -11.98 -14.32
CA GLY A 81 -14.21 -12.30 -13.25
C GLY A 81 -13.61 -12.28 -11.84
N GLY A 82 -12.35 -11.85 -11.72
CA GLY A 82 -11.67 -11.64 -10.44
C GLY A 82 -12.11 -10.36 -9.71
N VAL A 83 -11.29 -9.90 -8.79
CA VAL A 83 -11.57 -8.69 -8.01
C VAL A 83 -11.52 -7.46 -8.93
N GLU A 84 -12.57 -6.66 -8.93
CA GLU A 84 -12.53 -5.32 -9.51
C GLU A 84 -11.92 -4.34 -8.51
N PHE A 85 -10.85 -3.66 -8.92
CA PHE A 85 -10.18 -2.65 -8.11
C PHE A 85 -10.74 -1.25 -8.40
N ASP A 86 -10.97 -0.51 -7.34
CA ASP A 86 -11.32 0.92 -7.42
C ASP A 86 -10.06 1.78 -7.49
N PHE A 87 -8.99 1.32 -6.87
CA PHE A 87 -7.70 2.00 -6.83
C PHE A 87 -6.55 1.01 -7.04
N VAL A 88 -5.56 1.42 -7.82
CA VAL A 88 -4.29 0.69 -7.99
C VAL A 88 -3.13 1.65 -7.71
N ILE A 89 -2.35 1.33 -6.70
CA ILE A 89 -1.30 2.21 -6.18
C ILE A 89 0.05 1.49 -6.23
N THR A 90 1.00 2.02 -6.99
CA THR A 90 2.37 1.52 -6.99
C THR A 90 3.14 2.15 -5.83
N VAL A 91 3.91 1.35 -5.11
CA VAL A 91 4.68 1.79 -3.93
C VAL A 91 6.20 1.70 -4.12
N CYS A 92 6.66 1.28 -5.29
CA CYS A 92 8.06 1.35 -5.67
C CYS A 92 8.21 1.93 -7.07
N ASP A 93 9.31 2.67 -7.29
CA ASP A 93 9.55 3.36 -8.56
C ASP A 93 9.73 2.39 -9.72
N LYS A 94 10.33 1.22 -9.47
CA LYS A 94 10.51 0.19 -10.48
C LYS A 94 9.17 -0.34 -11.01
N ALA A 95 8.24 -0.66 -10.13
CA ALA A 95 6.90 -1.12 -10.52
C ALA A 95 6.11 -0.03 -11.28
N ALA A 96 6.32 1.24 -10.96
CA ALA A 96 5.71 2.36 -11.66
C ALA A 96 6.17 2.48 -13.12
N GLY A 97 7.40 2.02 -13.42
CA GLY A 97 7.97 2.01 -14.77
C GLY A 97 7.68 0.74 -15.58
N GLU A 98 7.06 -0.26 -14.99
CA GLU A 98 6.73 -1.52 -15.67
C GLU A 98 5.39 -1.43 -16.42
N VAL A 99 5.26 -2.25 -17.46
CA VAL A 99 3.98 -2.38 -18.18
C VAL A 99 3.02 -3.19 -17.31
N CYS A 100 2.10 -2.48 -16.66
CA CYS A 100 1.08 -3.05 -15.79
C CYS A 100 0.00 -3.79 -16.60
N PRO A 101 -0.61 -4.85 -16.06
CA PRO A 101 -1.82 -5.41 -16.64
C PRO A 101 -2.94 -4.37 -16.78
N ILE A 102 -3.82 -4.59 -17.75
CA ILE A 102 -5.05 -3.79 -17.85
C ILE A 102 -6.01 -4.28 -16.79
N TRP A 103 -6.33 -3.41 -15.84
CA TRP A 103 -7.26 -3.73 -14.77
C TRP A 103 -8.70 -3.47 -15.21
N PRO A 104 -9.63 -4.44 -15.07
CA PRO A 104 -11.05 -4.23 -15.32
C PRO A 104 -11.61 -3.09 -14.47
N GLY A 105 -12.59 -2.34 -15.01
CA GLY A 105 -13.23 -1.26 -14.27
C GLY A 105 -12.50 0.07 -14.29
N GLN A 106 -11.34 0.17 -14.92
CA GLN A 106 -10.54 1.40 -15.01
C GLN A 106 -10.31 2.07 -13.65
N PRO A 107 -9.58 1.43 -12.72
CA PRO A 107 -9.33 2.00 -11.40
C PRO A 107 -8.61 3.35 -11.47
N VAL A 108 -8.77 4.15 -10.44
CA VAL A 108 -7.93 5.33 -10.24
C VAL A 108 -6.53 4.84 -9.86
N THR A 109 -5.50 5.33 -10.54
CA THR A 109 -4.12 4.91 -10.32
C THR A 109 -3.30 6.02 -9.69
N ALA A 110 -2.36 5.66 -8.83
CA ALA A 110 -1.43 6.59 -8.22
C ALA A 110 -0.07 5.93 -7.95
N HIS A 111 0.94 6.76 -7.75
CA HIS A 111 2.28 6.32 -7.36
C HIS A 111 2.66 6.92 -6.00
N TRP A 112 2.87 6.04 -5.01
CA TRP A 112 3.28 6.40 -3.66
C TRP A 112 4.66 5.79 -3.35
N GLY A 113 5.66 6.18 -4.09
CA GLY A 113 7.01 5.63 -3.98
C GLY A 113 7.59 5.72 -2.57
N VAL A 114 8.16 4.61 -2.12
CA VAL A 114 8.86 4.46 -0.85
C VAL A 114 10.17 3.72 -1.10
N ASP A 115 11.24 4.18 -0.47
CA ASP A 115 12.55 3.52 -0.56
C ASP A 115 12.47 2.07 -0.13
N ASP A 116 13.23 1.22 -0.80
CA ASP A 116 13.22 -0.21 -0.51
C ASP A 116 14.00 -0.53 0.78
N PRO A 117 13.30 -0.89 1.87
CA PRO A 117 13.97 -1.19 3.13
C PRO A 117 14.80 -2.48 3.08
N ALA A 118 14.51 -3.37 2.12
CA ALA A 118 15.21 -4.64 1.99
C ALA A 118 16.61 -4.52 1.40
N THR A 119 16.95 -3.37 0.80
CA THR A 119 18.25 -3.10 0.19
C THR A 119 19.30 -2.58 1.17
N VAL A 120 18.90 -2.24 2.38
CA VAL A 120 19.82 -1.72 3.40
C VAL A 120 20.80 -2.80 3.85
N ASN A 121 22.09 -2.54 3.66
CA ASN A 121 23.19 -3.35 4.17
C ASN A 121 23.67 -2.74 5.48
N GLY A 122 23.59 -3.49 6.57
CA GLY A 122 23.97 -3.00 7.87
C GLY A 122 23.62 -3.97 8.98
N SER A 123 23.61 -3.47 10.21
CA SER A 123 23.22 -4.23 11.39
C SER A 123 21.72 -4.56 11.37
N ALA A 124 21.29 -5.48 12.22
CA ALA A 124 19.87 -5.80 12.40
C ALA A 124 19.05 -4.56 12.81
N VAL A 125 19.64 -3.68 13.62
CA VAL A 125 18.98 -2.42 14.04
C VAL A 125 18.80 -1.47 12.88
N GLU A 126 19.82 -1.29 12.03
CA GLU A 126 19.74 -0.42 10.84
C GLU A 126 18.74 -0.95 9.83
N LYS A 127 18.71 -2.26 9.59
CA LYS A 127 17.71 -2.88 8.72
C LYS A 127 16.29 -2.69 9.24
N MET A 128 16.05 -2.93 10.51
CA MET A 128 14.73 -2.72 11.11
C MET A 128 14.34 -1.24 11.10
N GLN A 129 15.30 -0.33 11.26
CA GLN A 129 15.03 1.11 11.14
C GLN A 129 14.53 1.49 9.74
N ALA A 130 15.15 0.92 8.69
CA ALA A 130 14.69 1.12 7.31
C ALA A 130 13.25 0.62 7.10
N PHE A 131 12.89 -0.52 7.67
CA PHE A 131 11.52 -1.03 7.66
C PHE A 131 10.54 -0.13 8.40
N ARG A 132 10.94 0.43 9.54
CA ARG A 132 10.13 1.40 10.29
C ARG A 132 9.91 2.69 9.52
N ASP A 133 10.92 3.16 8.80
CA ASP A 133 10.82 4.38 7.99
C ASP A 133 9.87 4.18 6.82
N ALA A 134 9.96 3.04 6.12
CA ALA A 134 9.02 2.65 5.07
C ALA A 134 7.58 2.52 5.61
N PHE A 135 7.42 1.86 6.75
CA PHE A 135 6.15 1.71 7.44
C PHE A 135 5.51 3.07 7.75
N ARG A 136 6.26 4.00 8.35
CA ARG A 136 5.77 5.35 8.69
C ARG A 136 5.36 6.15 7.46
N ALA A 137 6.16 6.06 6.39
CA ALA A 137 5.83 6.74 5.13
C ALA A 137 4.51 6.23 4.53
N LEU A 138 4.31 4.92 4.52
CA LEU A 138 3.08 4.30 4.04
C LEU A 138 1.90 4.60 4.96
N GLU A 139 2.08 4.48 6.27
CA GLU A 139 1.04 4.75 7.25
C GLU A 139 0.54 6.19 7.16
N HIS A 140 1.44 7.16 7.03
CA HIS A 140 1.08 8.57 6.87
C HIS A 140 0.16 8.77 5.66
N ARG A 141 0.52 8.23 4.50
CA ARG A 141 -0.26 8.32 3.27
C ARG A 141 -1.61 7.60 3.38
N ILE A 142 -1.61 6.41 3.95
CA ILE A 142 -2.83 5.62 4.13
C ILE A 142 -3.80 6.31 5.08
N ARG A 143 -3.33 6.91 6.16
CA ARG A 143 -4.20 7.65 7.09
C ARG A 143 -4.84 8.87 6.43
N ILE A 144 -4.13 9.59 5.57
CA ILE A 144 -4.72 10.67 4.78
C ILE A 144 -5.76 10.10 3.81
N PHE A 145 -5.43 9.03 3.11
CA PHE A 145 -6.32 8.38 2.15
C PHE A 145 -7.63 7.92 2.79
N VAL A 146 -7.60 7.27 3.94
CA VAL A 146 -8.80 6.80 4.63
C VAL A 146 -9.67 7.94 5.16
N SER A 147 -9.11 9.15 5.33
CA SER A 147 -9.85 10.34 5.74
C SER A 147 -10.60 11.02 4.58
N LEU A 148 -10.30 10.68 3.33
CA LEU A 148 -10.93 11.29 2.17
C LEU A 148 -12.43 10.93 2.08
N PRO A 149 -13.30 11.89 1.73
CA PRO A 149 -14.71 11.64 1.48
C PRO A 149 -14.90 11.09 0.04
N ILE A 150 -14.41 9.86 -0.21
CA ILE A 150 -14.33 9.24 -1.54
C ILE A 150 -15.67 9.32 -2.28
N ALA A 151 -16.78 9.00 -1.60
CA ALA A 151 -18.11 8.96 -2.21
C ALA A 151 -18.59 10.32 -2.75
N SER A 152 -18.03 11.43 -2.26
CA SER A 152 -18.41 12.79 -2.65
C SER A 152 -17.45 13.44 -3.66
N LEU A 153 -16.37 12.75 -4.00
CA LEU A 153 -15.36 13.24 -4.95
C LEU A 153 -15.58 12.63 -6.33
N ASP A 154 -15.53 13.47 -7.36
CA ASP A 154 -15.46 12.98 -8.74
C ASP A 154 -14.07 12.37 -9.04
N ARG A 155 -13.98 11.63 -10.16
CA ARG A 155 -12.76 10.93 -10.55
C ARG A 155 -11.53 11.85 -10.67
N LEU A 156 -11.73 13.06 -11.20
CA LEU A 156 -10.61 14.00 -11.40
C LEU A 156 -10.06 14.52 -10.07
N ARG A 157 -10.97 14.83 -9.13
CA ARG A 157 -10.59 15.25 -7.77
C ARG A 157 -9.94 14.12 -7.00
N LEU A 158 -10.44 12.89 -7.12
CA LEU A 158 -9.80 11.70 -6.55
C LEU A 158 -8.38 11.54 -7.08
N GLN A 159 -8.18 11.61 -8.40
CA GLN A 159 -6.86 11.52 -9.00
C GLN A 159 -5.89 12.55 -8.41
N ARG A 160 -6.31 13.82 -8.35
CA ARG A 160 -5.50 14.88 -7.75
C ARG A 160 -5.13 14.61 -6.31
N ARG A 161 -6.10 14.17 -5.49
CA ARG A 161 -5.86 13.84 -4.08
C ARG A 161 -4.88 12.70 -3.91
N LEU A 162 -5.01 11.64 -4.71
CA LEU A 162 -4.07 10.52 -4.66
C LEU A 162 -2.65 10.94 -5.08
N ASP A 163 -2.52 11.78 -6.11
CA ASP A 163 -1.23 12.31 -6.56
C ASP A 163 -0.59 13.23 -5.50
N GLU A 164 -1.39 14.08 -4.86
CA GLU A 164 -0.95 14.92 -3.74
C GLU A 164 -0.43 14.08 -2.56
N ILE A 165 -1.12 13.01 -2.20
CA ILE A 165 -0.69 12.08 -1.15
C ILE A 165 0.65 11.44 -1.51
N GLY A 166 0.81 11.01 -2.76
CA GLY A 166 2.05 10.39 -3.25
C GLY A 166 3.25 11.33 -3.24
N SER A 167 3.02 12.62 -3.42
CA SER A 167 4.09 13.64 -3.41
C SER A 167 4.54 14.06 -2.01
N GLN A 168 3.76 13.75 -0.98
CA GLN A 168 4.11 14.10 0.40
C GLN A 168 5.25 13.22 0.91
N ARG A 169 6.29 13.87 1.43
CA ARG A 169 7.33 13.20 2.20
C ARG A 169 6.96 13.29 3.69
N PRO A 170 7.08 12.20 4.46
CA PRO A 170 6.97 12.29 5.90
C PRO A 170 7.99 13.29 6.41
N ALA A 171 7.58 14.13 7.38
CA ALA A 171 8.52 15.05 8.02
C ALA A 171 9.71 14.26 8.56
N ALA A 172 10.91 14.66 8.21
CA ALA A 172 12.13 14.09 8.77
C ALA A 172 12.01 14.18 10.29
N GLY A 173 12.04 13.03 10.96
CA GLY A 173 12.01 13.00 12.42
C GLY A 173 13.16 13.86 12.93
N HIS A 174 12.86 14.89 13.72
CA HIS A 174 13.87 15.64 14.41
C HIS A 174 14.63 14.67 15.31
N ALA A 175 15.86 14.37 14.95
CA ALA A 175 16.79 13.79 15.89
C ALA A 175 16.93 14.81 17.02
N SER A 176 16.32 14.54 18.16
CA SER A 176 16.57 15.29 19.38
C SER A 176 18.02 15.05 19.76
N THR A 177 18.89 15.95 19.35
CA THR A 177 20.22 16.06 19.90
C THR A 177 20.04 16.66 21.29
N SER A 178 19.93 15.80 22.28
CA SER A 178 20.11 16.21 23.67
C SER A 178 21.61 16.27 23.92
N ALA A 179 22.11 17.45 24.09
CA ALA A 179 23.44 17.70 24.66
C ALA A 179 23.46 17.32 26.14
#